data_88c8659746fc7b2ee59aa275eed4d0d8
#
_entry.id   88c8659746fc7b2ee59aa275eed4d0d8
#
_cell.length_a   1.000
_cell.length_b   1.000
_cell.length_c   1.000
_cell.angle_alpha   90.00
_cell.angle_beta   90.00
_cell.angle_gamma   90.00
#
_symmetry.space_group_name_H-M   'P 1'
#
loop_
_entity.id
_entity.type
_entity.pdbx_description
1 polymer ?
#
loop_
_entity_poly.entity_id
_entity_poly.type
_entity_poly.pdbx_seq_one_letter_code
_entity_poly.pdbx_strand_id
1 'polypeptide(L)'
;MLSEFEAIERSYGAEKAGDVRKAIHFLLRRQFVFAGDPRTSTVYSMLMDGRFRSIIDGFFDSCGYRVHRDTEAQWAGITAMGEDVPLPKMKLDETIVILVLAAHWQDEVNVGAVEDRAVVVTTLNTLLDRYKDMVQANGSSSITPSRFREILKEASQRGLVDVGDYDAAAQDLEVAIRPMIRLISGADALQRIERYARSQEVGLALPEGDEA
;
A
#
# COMPACT_ATOMS: atom_id res chain seq x y z
N MET A 1 -10.84 7.37 25.22
CA MET A 1 -11.02 7.78 23.82
C MET A 1 -12.05 8.90 23.62
N LEU A 2 -13.34 8.79 24.03
CA LEU A 2 -14.30 9.91 23.94
C LEU A 2 -13.83 11.13 24.75
N SER A 3 -13.33 10.93 25.96
CA SER A 3 -12.78 11.97 26.82
C SER A 3 -11.57 12.71 26.21
N GLU A 4 -10.78 12.03 25.37
CA GLU A 4 -9.61 12.62 24.71
C GLU A 4 -10.04 13.54 23.55
N PHE A 5 -11.07 13.17 22.78
CA PHE A 5 -11.65 14.05 21.78
C PHE A 5 -12.34 15.28 22.39
N GLU A 6 -13.03 15.11 23.52
CA GLU A 6 -13.58 16.22 24.29
C GLU A 6 -12.48 17.15 24.85
N ALA A 7 -11.32 16.59 25.21
CA ALA A 7 -10.16 17.39 25.63
C ALA A 7 -9.58 18.19 24.47
N ILE A 8 -9.50 17.63 23.25
CA ILE A 8 -9.09 18.40 22.07
C ILE A 8 -10.08 19.54 21.81
N GLU A 9 -11.37 19.24 21.86
CA GLU A 9 -12.40 20.24 21.58
C GLU A 9 -12.37 21.40 22.57
N ARG A 10 -12.16 21.12 23.86
CA ARG A 10 -11.99 22.14 24.91
C ARG A 10 -10.71 22.95 24.76
N SER A 11 -9.60 22.32 24.32
CA SER A 11 -8.29 22.95 24.27
C SER A 11 -8.01 23.66 22.93
N TYR A 12 -8.55 23.17 21.82
CA TYR A 12 -8.21 23.61 20.46
C TYR A 12 -9.45 23.95 19.61
N GLY A 13 -10.65 23.77 20.16
CA GLY A 13 -11.91 24.08 19.48
C GLY A 13 -12.46 22.90 18.65
N ALA A 14 -13.77 22.99 18.36
CA ALA A 14 -14.52 21.94 17.64
C ALA A 14 -13.98 21.69 16.21
N GLU A 15 -13.47 22.74 15.55
CA GLU A 15 -12.89 22.64 14.20
C GLU A 15 -11.68 21.71 14.20
N LYS A 16 -10.73 21.89 15.13
CA LYS A 16 -9.53 21.03 15.23
C LYS A 16 -9.88 19.60 15.63
N ALA A 17 -10.83 19.41 16.54
CA ALA A 17 -11.33 18.09 16.86
C ALA A 17 -11.95 17.39 15.61
N GLY A 18 -12.66 18.18 14.78
CA GLY A 18 -13.19 17.70 13.50
C GLY A 18 -12.10 17.31 12.51
N ASP A 19 -11.03 18.08 12.41
CA ASP A 19 -9.90 17.78 11.51
C ASP A 19 -9.14 16.52 11.94
N VAL A 20 -8.95 16.30 13.26
CA VAL A 20 -8.35 15.04 13.77
C VAL A 20 -9.24 13.85 13.40
N ARG A 21 -10.56 13.94 13.57
CA ARG A 21 -11.50 12.88 13.16
C ARG A 21 -11.42 12.61 11.65
N LYS A 22 -11.37 13.66 10.82
CA LYS A 22 -11.20 13.50 9.35
C LYS A 22 -9.90 12.80 9.01
N ALA A 23 -8.78 13.13 9.68
CA ALA A 23 -7.49 12.49 9.45
C ALA A 23 -7.51 10.98 9.79
N ILE A 24 -8.12 10.61 10.92
CA ILE A 24 -8.31 9.21 11.30
C ILE A 24 -9.18 8.48 10.27
N HIS A 25 -10.32 9.06 9.91
CA HIS A 25 -11.22 8.48 8.90
C HIS A 25 -10.54 8.31 7.54
N PHE A 26 -9.69 9.25 7.16
CA PHE A 26 -8.95 9.17 5.91
C PHE A 26 -8.03 7.94 5.89
N LEU A 27 -7.24 7.72 6.95
CA LEU A 27 -6.35 6.57 7.05
C LEU A 27 -7.10 5.23 7.11
N LEU A 28 -8.25 5.18 7.79
CA LEU A 28 -9.09 3.97 7.81
C LEU A 28 -9.63 3.60 6.42
N ARG A 29 -9.86 4.59 5.56
CA ARG A 29 -10.39 4.37 4.20
C ARG A 29 -9.32 4.16 3.15
N ARG A 30 -8.20 4.89 3.26
CA ARG A 30 -7.17 4.93 2.22
C ARG A 30 -5.84 4.29 2.61
N GLN A 31 -5.65 3.98 3.87
CA GLN A 31 -4.44 3.42 4.45
C GLN A 31 -3.24 4.39 4.45
N PHE A 32 -2.97 5.09 3.35
CA PHE A 32 -1.85 6.02 3.22
C PHE A 32 -2.31 7.40 2.74
N VAL A 33 -1.61 8.43 3.21
CA VAL A 33 -1.71 9.81 2.75
C VAL A 33 -0.33 10.28 2.29
N PHE A 34 -0.29 10.93 1.14
CA PHE A 34 0.89 11.54 0.54
C PHE A 34 0.67 13.05 0.43
N ALA A 35 1.63 13.86 0.92
CA ALA A 35 1.45 15.31 0.97
C ALA A 35 1.39 15.97 -0.43
N GLY A 36 1.94 15.28 -1.46
CA GLY A 36 1.87 15.75 -2.84
C GLY A 36 0.47 15.73 -3.47
N ASP A 37 -0.49 15.01 -2.87
CA ASP A 37 -1.84 14.94 -3.41
C ASP A 37 -2.62 16.24 -3.11
N PRO A 38 -3.27 16.86 -4.09
CA PRO A 38 -3.89 18.19 -3.96
C PRO A 38 -4.95 18.32 -2.86
N ARG A 39 -5.54 17.20 -2.41
CA ARG A 39 -6.67 17.18 -1.46
C ARG A 39 -6.30 16.59 -0.10
N THR A 40 -5.03 16.32 0.15
CA THR A 40 -4.58 15.61 1.36
C THR A 40 -3.73 16.47 2.29
N SER A 41 -3.36 17.68 1.91
CA SER A 41 -2.46 18.55 2.67
C SER A 41 -2.92 18.80 4.11
N THR A 42 -4.21 19.10 4.31
CA THR A 42 -4.78 19.27 5.66
C THR A 42 -4.73 18.00 6.49
N VAL A 43 -5.06 16.86 5.87
CA VAL A 43 -5.00 15.54 6.53
C VAL A 43 -3.57 15.21 6.91
N TYR A 44 -2.63 15.36 5.98
CA TYR A 44 -1.21 15.15 6.23
C TYR A 44 -0.69 16.04 7.37
N SER A 45 -0.96 17.35 7.30
CA SER A 45 -0.55 18.30 8.35
C SER A 45 -1.09 17.90 9.73
N MET A 46 -2.32 17.40 9.80
CA MET A 46 -2.94 16.96 11.05
C MET A 46 -2.27 15.70 11.60
N LEU A 47 -1.89 14.75 10.72
CA LEU A 47 -1.19 13.52 11.10
C LEU A 47 0.25 13.79 11.56
N MET A 48 0.86 14.87 11.08
CA MET A 48 2.23 15.28 11.45
C MET A 48 2.27 16.18 12.68
N ASP A 49 1.14 16.77 13.10
CA ASP A 49 1.08 17.67 14.25
C ASP A 49 1.33 16.91 15.57
N GLY A 50 2.43 17.27 16.22
CA GLY A 50 2.85 16.63 17.48
C GLY A 50 1.82 16.73 18.61
N ARG A 51 0.94 17.75 18.59
CA ARG A 51 -0.11 17.96 19.60
C ARG A 51 -1.17 16.87 19.59
N PHE A 52 -1.44 16.27 18.45
CA PHE A 52 -2.48 15.25 18.28
C PHE A 52 -1.91 13.83 18.11
N ARG A 53 -0.57 13.71 18.09
CA ARG A 53 0.12 12.45 17.82
C ARG A 53 -0.30 11.33 18.78
N SER A 54 -0.28 11.59 20.09
CA SER A 54 -0.61 10.56 21.10
C SER A 54 -2.04 10.05 20.97
N ILE A 55 -2.98 10.92 20.60
CA ILE A 55 -4.39 10.56 20.44
C ILE A 55 -4.59 9.76 19.16
N ILE A 56 -3.98 10.18 18.05
CA ILE A 56 -4.07 9.46 16.78
C ILE A 56 -3.41 8.08 16.92
N ASP A 57 -2.22 8.01 17.49
CA ASP A 57 -1.48 6.77 17.66
C ASP A 57 -2.23 5.83 18.63
N GLY A 58 -2.74 6.32 19.75
CA GLY A 58 -3.53 5.54 20.70
C GLY A 58 -4.83 5.02 20.12
N PHE A 59 -5.49 5.79 19.22
CA PHE A 59 -6.66 5.31 18.49
C PHE A 59 -6.32 4.11 17.62
N PHE A 60 -5.28 4.23 16.77
CA PHE A 60 -4.89 3.18 15.86
C PHE A 60 -4.31 1.96 16.57
N ASP A 61 -3.53 2.16 17.64
CA ASP A 61 -3.02 1.09 18.49
C ASP A 61 -4.15 0.28 19.11
N SER A 62 -5.19 0.94 19.63
CA SER A 62 -6.39 0.29 20.16
C SER A 62 -7.16 -0.53 19.10
N CYS A 63 -7.01 -0.19 17.83
CA CYS A 63 -7.59 -0.90 16.69
C CYS A 63 -6.64 -1.96 16.10
N GLY A 64 -5.45 -2.17 16.67
CA GLY A 64 -4.46 -3.11 16.17
C GLY A 64 -3.64 -2.60 14.97
N TYR A 65 -3.55 -1.28 14.79
CA TYR A 65 -2.76 -0.67 13.71
C TYR A 65 -1.61 0.15 14.25
N ARG A 66 -0.49 0.14 13.54
CA ARG A 66 0.65 1.03 13.77
C ARG A 66 0.61 2.19 12.79
N VAL A 67 0.78 3.42 13.31
CA VAL A 67 0.92 4.62 12.49
C VAL A 67 2.38 4.82 12.10
N HIS A 68 2.63 4.99 10.81
CA HIS A 68 3.92 5.33 10.23
C HIS A 68 3.89 6.78 9.74
N ARG A 69 5.02 7.46 9.88
CA ARG A 69 5.22 8.83 9.39
C ARG A 69 6.62 8.95 8.82
N ASP A 70 6.71 9.53 7.65
CA ASP A 70 7.98 9.87 6.99
C ASP A 70 7.94 11.35 6.65
N THR A 71 8.80 12.12 7.31
CA THR A 71 8.88 13.58 7.12
C THR A 71 9.68 13.96 5.88
N GLU A 72 10.62 13.12 5.47
CA GLU A 72 11.47 13.34 4.32
C GLU A 72 10.70 13.06 3.02
N ALA A 73 10.13 11.88 2.90
CA ALA A 73 9.28 11.51 1.76
C ALA A 73 7.83 12.02 1.89
N GLN A 74 7.51 12.74 2.97
CA GLN A 74 6.26 13.46 3.20
C GLN A 74 5.00 12.60 3.07
N TRP A 75 4.95 11.49 3.77
CA TRP A 75 3.77 10.64 3.84
C TRP A 75 3.48 10.15 5.27
N ALA A 76 2.24 9.73 5.49
CA ALA A 76 1.84 9.01 6.69
C ALA A 76 0.88 7.87 6.33
N GLY A 77 0.80 6.83 7.18
CA GLY A 77 -0.07 5.69 6.91
C GLY A 77 -0.16 4.74 8.07
N ILE A 78 -0.96 3.68 7.88
CA ILE A 78 -1.18 2.64 8.88
C ILE A 78 -0.87 1.25 8.33
N THR A 79 -0.31 0.40 9.19
CA THR A 79 -0.17 -1.04 8.93
C THR A 79 -0.73 -1.83 10.11
N ALA A 80 -1.27 -3.03 9.85
CA ALA A 80 -1.74 -3.90 10.92
C ALA A 80 -0.58 -4.38 11.79
N MET A 81 -0.82 -4.49 13.09
CA MET A 81 0.09 -5.07 14.07
C MET A 81 -0.30 -6.52 14.33
N GLY A 82 0.35 -7.44 13.60
CA GLY A 82 0.12 -8.89 13.80
C GLY A 82 -1.02 -9.47 12.96
N GLU A 83 -1.29 -10.76 13.20
CA GLU A 83 -2.25 -11.57 12.42
C GLU A 83 -3.69 -11.44 12.93
N ASP A 84 -3.89 -10.86 14.12
CA ASP A 84 -5.20 -10.76 14.78
C ASP A 84 -6.11 -9.69 14.18
N VAL A 85 -5.57 -8.77 13.40
CA VAL A 85 -6.37 -7.76 12.69
C VAL A 85 -6.97 -8.40 11.44
N PRO A 86 -8.30 -8.49 11.32
CA PRO A 86 -8.94 -9.11 10.16
C PRO A 86 -8.79 -8.22 8.93
N LEU A 87 -7.65 -8.29 8.27
CA LEU A 87 -7.44 -7.66 6.97
C LEU A 87 -8.05 -8.52 5.86
N PRO A 88 -8.66 -7.91 4.84
CA PRO A 88 -9.01 -8.63 3.64
C PRO A 88 -7.78 -9.34 3.07
N LYS A 89 -7.89 -10.66 2.87
CA LYS A 89 -6.81 -11.43 2.26
C LYS A 89 -6.62 -10.96 0.82
N MET A 90 -5.45 -10.47 0.50
CA MET A 90 -5.08 -10.18 -0.88
C MET A 90 -5.06 -11.47 -1.68
N LYS A 91 -5.57 -11.42 -2.90
CA LYS A 91 -5.43 -12.52 -3.86
C LYS A 91 -3.98 -12.64 -4.30
N LEU A 92 -3.62 -13.79 -4.85
CA LEU A 92 -2.25 -14.04 -5.31
C LEU A 92 -1.82 -13.03 -6.40
N ASP A 93 -2.68 -12.77 -7.37
CA ASP A 93 -2.44 -11.81 -8.44
C ASP A 93 -2.19 -10.39 -7.89
N GLU A 94 -3.00 -9.96 -6.93
CA GLU A 94 -2.82 -8.68 -6.21
C GLU A 94 -1.48 -8.62 -5.48
N THR A 95 -1.12 -9.70 -4.79
CA THR A 95 0.15 -9.80 -4.07
C THR A 95 1.34 -9.70 -5.03
N ILE A 96 1.31 -10.42 -6.15
CA ILE A 96 2.38 -10.39 -7.15
C ILE A 96 2.51 -8.99 -7.76
N VAL A 97 1.41 -8.32 -8.10
CA VAL A 97 1.45 -6.95 -8.63
C VAL A 97 2.08 -5.98 -7.62
N ILE A 98 1.70 -6.05 -6.35
CA ILE A 98 2.30 -5.21 -5.29
C ILE A 98 3.80 -5.47 -5.16
N LEU A 99 4.25 -6.72 -5.30
CA LEU A 99 5.68 -7.04 -5.27
C LEU A 99 6.43 -6.52 -6.50
N VAL A 100 5.81 -6.59 -7.68
CA VAL A 100 6.38 -6.00 -8.91
C VAL A 100 6.56 -4.49 -8.72
N LEU A 101 5.55 -3.80 -8.19
CA LEU A 101 5.63 -2.37 -7.89
C LEU A 101 6.77 -2.07 -6.90
N ALA A 102 6.87 -2.85 -5.83
CA ALA A 102 7.89 -2.64 -4.81
C ALA A 102 9.30 -2.95 -5.30
N ALA A 103 9.48 -4.02 -6.07
CA ALA A 103 10.77 -4.37 -6.68
C ALA A 103 11.19 -3.28 -7.69
N HIS A 104 10.27 -2.83 -8.54
CA HIS A 104 10.57 -1.75 -9.49
C HIS A 104 10.95 -0.47 -8.77
N TRP A 105 10.19 -0.07 -7.75
CA TRP A 105 10.51 1.10 -6.93
C TRP A 105 11.90 0.97 -6.30
N GLN A 106 12.24 -0.19 -5.72
CA GLN A 106 13.54 -0.41 -5.09
C GLN A 106 14.69 -0.35 -6.09
N ASP A 107 14.52 -0.91 -7.29
CA ASP A 107 15.54 -0.89 -8.34
C ASP A 107 15.83 0.55 -8.78
N GLU A 108 14.79 1.36 -9.01
CA GLU A 108 14.94 2.77 -9.40
C GLU A 108 15.56 3.62 -8.28
N VAL A 109 15.20 3.37 -7.02
CA VAL A 109 15.84 4.00 -5.86
C VAL A 109 17.34 3.66 -5.80
N ASN A 110 17.70 2.41 -6.04
CA ASN A 110 19.09 1.96 -5.97
C ASN A 110 19.99 2.62 -7.03
N VAL A 111 19.43 2.98 -8.19
CA VAL A 111 20.15 3.69 -9.26
C VAL A 111 19.99 5.22 -9.21
N GLY A 112 19.23 5.72 -8.23
CA GLY A 112 18.97 7.15 -8.04
C GLY A 112 17.97 7.76 -9.03
N ALA A 113 17.21 6.93 -9.76
CA ALA A 113 16.19 7.36 -10.71
C ALA A 113 14.84 7.60 -10.00
N VAL A 114 14.82 8.55 -9.07
CA VAL A 114 13.66 8.93 -8.29
C VAL A 114 13.36 10.42 -8.45
N GLU A 115 12.09 10.74 -8.42
CA GLU A 115 11.62 12.12 -8.35
C GLU A 115 11.55 12.64 -6.89
N ASP A 116 11.04 13.86 -6.73
CA ASP A 116 10.83 14.46 -5.40
C ASP A 116 10.05 13.51 -4.48
N ARG A 117 10.42 13.50 -3.19
CA ARG A 117 9.81 12.64 -2.15
C ARG A 117 9.91 11.14 -2.43
N ALA A 118 10.97 10.71 -3.13
CA ALA A 118 11.23 9.32 -3.48
C ALA A 118 10.09 8.64 -4.29
N VAL A 119 9.42 9.39 -5.15
CA VAL A 119 8.45 8.87 -6.11
C VAL A 119 9.20 8.31 -7.31
N VAL A 120 8.79 7.15 -7.80
CA VAL A 120 9.29 6.52 -9.03
C VAL A 120 8.20 6.60 -10.08
N VAL A 121 8.51 7.26 -11.21
CA VAL A 121 7.60 7.37 -12.35
C VAL A 121 7.97 6.31 -13.38
N THR A 122 6.97 5.56 -13.82
CA THR A 122 7.11 4.47 -14.78
C THR A 122 5.85 4.36 -15.65
N THR A 123 5.75 3.33 -16.48
CA THR A 123 4.57 3.11 -17.33
C THR A 123 3.91 1.77 -17.06
N LEU A 124 2.64 1.65 -17.42
CA LEU A 124 1.88 0.41 -17.31
C LEU A 124 2.56 -0.73 -18.07
N ASN A 125 3.03 -0.47 -19.31
CA ASN A 125 3.66 -1.49 -20.13
C ASN A 125 4.95 -2.02 -19.49
N THR A 126 5.79 -1.14 -18.94
CA THR A 126 7.00 -1.53 -18.20
C THR A 126 6.66 -2.45 -17.01
N LEU A 127 5.63 -2.11 -16.25
CA LEU A 127 5.19 -2.92 -15.11
C LEU A 127 4.58 -4.25 -15.54
N LEU A 128 3.83 -4.28 -16.63
CA LEU A 128 3.27 -5.50 -17.21
C LEU A 128 4.36 -6.47 -17.68
N ASP A 129 5.41 -5.97 -18.30
CA ASP A 129 6.51 -6.80 -18.77
C ASP A 129 7.29 -7.38 -17.58
N ARG A 130 7.59 -6.58 -16.56
CA ARG A 130 8.17 -7.09 -15.30
C ARG A 130 7.29 -8.14 -14.62
N TYR A 131 5.98 -7.94 -14.63
CA TYR A 131 5.03 -8.92 -14.09
C TYR A 131 5.12 -10.23 -14.86
N LYS A 132 5.13 -10.20 -16.19
CA LYS A 132 5.25 -11.39 -17.04
C LYS A 132 6.55 -12.16 -16.75
N ASP A 133 7.67 -11.44 -16.66
CA ASP A 133 8.97 -12.04 -16.36
C ASP A 133 8.96 -12.75 -15.00
N MET A 134 8.40 -12.11 -13.96
CA MET A 134 8.30 -12.69 -12.63
C MET A 134 7.40 -13.93 -12.58
N VAL A 135 6.27 -13.91 -13.31
CA VAL A 135 5.30 -15.01 -13.34
C VAL A 135 5.80 -16.18 -14.17
N GLN A 136 6.44 -15.93 -15.32
CA GLN A 136 7.02 -16.96 -16.18
C GLN A 136 8.15 -17.72 -15.48
N ALA A 137 9.00 -17.00 -14.72
CA ALA A 137 10.05 -17.62 -13.92
C ALA A 137 9.51 -18.63 -12.88
N ASN A 138 8.24 -18.48 -12.46
CA ASN A 138 7.58 -19.30 -11.44
C ASN A 138 6.54 -20.28 -12.02
N GLY A 139 6.42 -20.41 -13.35
CA GLY A 139 5.50 -21.34 -14.02
C GLY A 139 4.01 -21.03 -13.81
N SER A 140 3.67 -19.80 -13.40
CA SER A 140 2.29 -19.39 -13.14
C SER A 140 1.63 -18.73 -14.34
N SER A 141 0.29 -18.68 -14.37
CA SER A 141 -0.48 -18.06 -15.45
C SER A 141 -0.45 -16.53 -15.34
N SER A 142 -0.21 -15.84 -16.44
CA SER A 142 -0.23 -14.38 -16.51
C SER A 142 -1.67 -13.85 -16.45
N ILE A 143 -1.87 -12.72 -15.77
CA ILE A 143 -3.15 -12.00 -15.75
C ILE A 143 -3.32 -11.12 -16.99
N THR A 144 -4.57 -10.73 -17.27
CA THR A 144 -4.87 -9.81 -18.37
C THR A 144 -4.44 -8.39 -18.04
N PRO A 145 -4.10 -7.55 -19.05
CA PRO A 145 -3.82 -6.13 -18.81
C PRO A 145 -4.98 -5.37 -18.14
N SER A 146 -6.21 -5.80 -18.37
CA SER A 146 -7.39 -5.23 -17.70
C SER A 146 -7.36 -5.51 -16.21
N ARG A 147 -7.09 -6.77 -15.80
CA ARG A 147 -6.98 -7.14 -14.39
C ARG A 147 -5.80 -6.44 -13.70
N PHE A 148 -4.68 -6.29 -14.40
CA PHE A 148 -3.54 -5.53 -13.86
C PHE A 148 -3.94 -4.08 -13.56
N ARG A 149 -4.66 -3.41 -14.48
CA ARG A 149 -5.16 -2.04 -14.28
C ARG A 149 -6.16 -1.93 -13.11
N GLU A 150 -7.02 -2.92 -12.91
CA GLU A 150 -7.91 -2.96 -11.74
C GLU A 150 -7.12 -2.98 -10.44
N ILE A 151 -6.08 -3.82 -10.34
CA ILE A 151 -5.21 -3.90 -9.17
C ILE A 151 -4.46 -2.58 -8.94
N LEU A 152 -3.94 -1.94 -10.00
CA LEU A 152 -3.34 -0.61 -9.88
C LEU A 152 -4.33 0.44 -9.35
N LYS A 153 -5.60 0.38 -9.80
CA LYS A 153 -6.66 1.27 -9.29
C LYS A 153 -6.92 1.04 -7.80
N GLU A 154 -6.96 -0.21 -7.35
CA GLU A 154 -7.08 -0.54 -5.93
C GLU A 154 -5.88 -0.05 -5.12
N ALA A 155 -4.65 -0.23 -5.64
CA ALA A 155 -3.43 0.30 -5.05
C ALA A 155 -3.45 1.85 -4.96
N SER A 156 -3.99 2.52 -5.98
CA SER A 156 -4.18 3.97 -5.98
C SER A 156 -5.21 4.42 -4.93
N GLN A 157 -6.30 3.68 -4.76
CA GLN A 157 -7.28 3.95 -3.70
C GLN A 157 -6.66 3.86 -2.30
N ARG A 158 -5.68 2.98 -2.11
CA ARG A 158 -4.91 2.86 -0.87
C ARG A 158 -3.83 3.93 -0.71
N GLY A 159 -3.53 4.69 -1.75
CA GLY A 159 -2.50 5.73 -1.76
C GLY A 159 -1.09 5.22 -2.08
N LEU A 160 -0.93 4.00 -2.58
CA LEU A 160 0.37 3.37 -2.89
C LEU A 160 0.96 3.82 -4.21
N VAL A 161 0.09 4.11 -5.18
CA VAL A 161 0.46 4.61 -6.50
C VAL A 161 -0.45 5.77 -6.90
N ASP A 162 -0.03 6.56 -7.86
CA ASP A 162 -0.88 7.43 -8.64
C ASP A 162 -0.90 6.93 -10.07
N VAL A 163 -2.09 6.92 -10.69
CA VAL A 163 -2.30 6.41 -12.03
C VAL A 163 -2.77 7.57 -12.89
N GLY A 164 -1.94 7.97 -13.82
CA GLY A 164 -2.21 9.06 -14.76
C GLY A 164 -3.28 8.70 -15.79
N ASP A 165 -3.55 9.64 -16.67
CA ASP A 165 -4.44 9.43 -17.80
C ASP A 165 -3.76 8.58 -18.88
N TYR A 166 -4.58 7.88 -19.68
CA TYR A 166 -4.08 7.09 -20.79
C TYR A 166 -3.61 8.02 -21.94
N ASP A 167 -2.34 7.91 -22.30
CA ASP A 167 -1.79 8.59 -23.48
C ASP A 167 -2.06 7.74 -24.73
N ALA A 168 -2.96 8.24 -25.59
CA ALA A 168 -3.33 7.55 -26.83
C ALA A 168 -2.20 7.55 -27.88
N ALA A 169 -1.25 8.49 -27.80
CA ALA A 169 -0.11 8.54 -28.72
C ALA A 169 0.96 7.52 -28.31
N ALA A 170 1.26 7.42 -27.03
CA ALA A 170 2.17 6.43 -26.48
C ALA A 170 1.53 5.03 -26.34
N GLN A 171 0.22 4.91 -26.41
CA GLN A 171 -0.55 3.71 -26.10
C GLN A 171 -0.22 3.14 -24.70
N ASP A 172 0.03 4.02 -23.75
CA ASP A 172 0.44 3.68 -22.39
C ASP A 172 -0.17 4.62 -21.37
N LEU A 173 0.02 4.36 -20.09
CA LEU A 173 -0.33 5.27 -19.02
C LEU A 173 0.82 5.36 -18.01
N GLU A 174 0.99 6.55 -17.46
CA GLU A 174 1.97 6.81 -16.42
C GLU A 174 1.50 6.26 -15.08
N VAL A 175 2.44 5.70 -14.33
CA VAL A 175 2.23 5.19 -12.97
C VAL A 175 3.32 5.75 -12.08
N ALA A 176 2.93 6.56 -11.09
CA ALA A 176 3.83 7.06 -10.07
C ALA A 176 3.76 6.17 -8.83
N ILE A 177 4.83 5.43 -8.55
CA ILE A 177 4.93 4.54 -7.39
C ILE A 177 5.48 5.33 -6.20
N ARG A 178 4.79 5.25 -5.07
CA ARG A 178 5.11 6.02 -3.87
C ARG A 178 5.92 5.21 -2.86
N PRO A 179 6.78 5.85 -2.04
CA PRO A 179 7.75 5.18 -1.16
C PRO A 179 7.12 4.28 -0.08
N MET A 180 5.84 4.50 0.28
CA MET A 180 5.16 3.64 1.26
C MET A 180 4.90 2.22 0.74
N ILE A 181 5.08 1.94 -0.55
CA ILE A 181 4.98 0.60 -1.13
C ILE A 181 5.88 -0.41 -0.41
N ARG A 182 7.05 0.03 0.08
CA ARG A 182 8.01 -0.79 0.84
C ARG A 182 7.43 -1.38 2.14
N LEU A 183 6.44 -0.72 2.76
CA LEU A 183 5.81 -1.23 3.99
C LEU A 183 4.87 -2.40 3.72
N ILE A 184 4.28 -2.44 2.53
CA ILE A 184 3.32 -3.49 2.16
C ILE A 184 4.04 -4.72 1.61
N SER A 185 5.17 -4.52 0.94
CA SER A 185 5.99 -5.58 0.33
C SER A 185 7.02 -6.20 1.29
N GLY A 186 7.05 -5.79 2.57
CA GLY A 186 8.01 -6.26 3.56
C GLY A 186 7.91 -7.76 3.87
N ALA A 187 8.60 -8.21 4.93
CA ALA A 187 8.75 -9.62 5.32
C ALA A 187 7.45 -10.44 5.30
N ASP A 188 6.31 -9.83 5.63
CA ASP A 188 5.00 -10.50 5.62
C ASP A 188 4.52 -10.88 4.22
N ALA A 189 4.83 -10.09 3.18
CA ALA A 189 4.46 -10.39 1.81
C ALA A 189 5.31 -11.55 1.26
N LEU A 190 6.61 -11.54 1.55
CA LEU A 190 7.53 -12.65 1.22
C LEU A 190 7.12 -13.95 1.92
N GLN A 191 6.80 -13.91 3.22
CA GLN A 191 6.31 -15.08 3.95
C GLN A 191 4.99 -15.64 3.39
N ARG A 192 4.10 -14.79 2.89
CA ARG A 192 2.85 -15.24 2.24
C ARG A 192 3.12 -15.96 0.93
N ILE A 193 4.09 -15.49 0.14
CA ILE A 193 4.51 -16.17 -1.10
C ILE A 193 5.20 -17.48 -0.80
N GLU A 194 6.11 -17.51 0.17
CA GLU A 194 6.76 -18.76 0.59
C GLU A 194 5.74 -19.79 1.10
N ARG A 195 4.75 -19.37 1.89
CA ARG A 195 3.66 -20.26 2.33
C ARG A 195 2.82 -20.77 1.17
N TYR A 196 2.53 -19.91 0.20
CA TYR A 196 1.78 -20.31 -0.99
C TYR A 196 2.57 -21.28 -1.88
N ALA A 197 3.85 -21.01 -2.12
CA ALA A 197 4.74 -21.91 -2.87
C ALA A 197 4.79 -23.29 -2.22
N ARG A 198 5.00 -23.37 -0.90
CA ARG A 198 4.98 -24.64 -0.14
C ARG A 198 3.63 -25.36 -0.19
N SER A 199 2.50 -24.65 -0.18
CA SER A 199 1.18 -25.27 -0.26
C SER A 199 0.89 -25.86 -1.63
N GLN A 200 1.47 -25.31 -2.69
CA GLN A 200 1.40 -25.85 -4.05
C GLN A 200 2.27 -27.12 -4.19
N GLU A 201 3.47 -27.14 -3.59
CA GLU A 201 4.34 -28.32 -3.58
C GLU A 201 3.71 -29.50 -2.83
N VAL A 202 3.02 -29.24 -1.73
CA VAL A 202 2.29 -30.28 -0.96
C VAL A 202 1.05 -30.77 -1.72
N GLY A 203 0.39 -29.92 -2.51
CA GLY A 203 -0.76 -30.32 -3.35
C GLY A 203 -0.39 -31.20 -4.55
N LEU A 204 0.86 -31.16 -4.99
CA LEU A 204 1.39 -32.03 -6.07
C LEU A 204 1.92 -33.36 -5.55
N ALA A 205 2.05 -33.56 -4.25
CA ALA A 205 2.59 -34.74 -3.60
C ALA A 205 1.51 -35.69 -3.02
N LEU A 206 0.27 -35.67 -3.52
CA LEU A 206 -0.70 -36.70 -3.19
C LEU A 206 -0.37 -37.93 -4.03
N PRO A 207 -0.07 -39.12 -3.43
CA PRO A 207 0.17 -40.30 -4.17
C PRO A 207 -1.11 -40.78 -4.87
N GLU A 208 -1.01 -41.08 -6.15
CA GLU A 208 -2.02 -41.89 -6.84
C GLU A 208 -2.23 -43.18 -6.03
N GLY A 209 -3.46 -43.33 -5.53
CA GLY A 209 -3.83 -44.47 -4.73
C GLY A 209 -3.67 -45.77 -5.51
N ASP A 210 -2.99 -46.72 -4.90
CA ASP A 210 -3.01 -48.12 -5.24
C ASP A 210 -4.46 -48.60 -5.34
N GLU A 211 -4.91 -48.90 -6.55
CA GLU A 211 -6.02 -49.79 -6.77
C GLU A 211 -5.43 -51.22 -6.84
N ALA A 212 -5.74 -52.02 -5.84
CA ALA A 212 -5.65 -53.47 -5.87
C ALA A 212 -6.89 -54.07 -5.22
#